data_9b83a69dbec09ad2fab2f734b5e958b9
#
_entry.id   9b83a69dbec09ad2fab2f734b5e958b9
#
_cell.length_a   1.000
_cell.length_b   1.000
_cell.length_c   1.000
_cell.angle_alpha   90.00
_cell.angle_beta   90.00
_cell.angle_gamma   90.00
#
_symmetry.space_group_name_H-M   'P 1'
#
loop_
_entity.id
_entity.type
_entity.pdbx_description
1 polymer ?
#
loop_
_entity_poly.entity_id
_entity_poly.type
_entity_poly.pdbx_seq_one_letter_code
_entity_poly.pdbx_strand_id
1 'polypeptide(L)'
;MGGRGRGGGERRAQAAAVASLRLDAVLAAMLHISRGDAVQLVKSGMVEVNHVSTVSAHYEVFENDVFSIRGRGKYKLCGVGAKSRKGRTFVSYIEY
;
A
#
# COMPACT_ATOMS: atom_id res chain seq x y z
N MET A 1 9.09 27.69 7.18
CA MET A 1 8.65 27.14 7.07
C MET A 1 8.11 26.70 7.12
N GLY A 2 8.32 26.78 7.27
CA GLY A 2 7.85 26.11 7.13
C GLY A 2 7.33 25.65 7.11
N GLY A 3 7.26 25.62 7.05
CA GLY A 3 6.56 25.01 6.88
C GLY A 3 6.10 24.52 6.86
N ARG A 4 6.30 24.41 6.69
CA ARG A 4 5.74 23.85 6.46
C ARG A 4 4.93 23.18 6.77
N GLY A 5 4.87 23.34 7.22
CA GLY A 5 4.21 22.53 7.40
C GLY A 5 3.34 22.23 7.19
N ARG A 6 3.20 22.51 7.14
CA ARG A 6 2.42 22.39 6.64
C ARG A 6 1.48 21.90 6.50
N GLY A 7 1.76 22.32 6.96
CA GLY A 7 0.57 22.16 6.51
C GLY A 7 0.12 21.02 5.91
N GLY A 8 -0.70 20.67 6.22
CA GLY A 8 -1.44 19.65 5.76
C GLY A 8 -1.17 19.11 4.37
N GLY A 9 -0.44 19.77 3.57
CA GLY A 9 -0.19 19.30 2.21
C GLY A 9 0.93 18.31 2.08
N GLU A 10 1.78 18.24 3.06
CA GLU A 10 2.97 17.41 2.95
C GLU A 10 2.71 16.00 3.45
N ARG A 11 3.08 15.04 2.64
CA ARG A 11 2.92 13.64 3.00
C ARG A 11 4.27 12.97 3.00
N ARG A 12 4.54 12.22 4.05
CA ARG A 12 5.80 11.52 4.19
C ARG A 12 5.69 10.15 3.56
N ALA A 13 6.70 9.81 2.78
CA ALA A 13 6.83 8.46 2.27
C ALA A 13 7.25 7.55 3.42
N GLN A 14 6.61 6.42 3.52
CA GLN A 14 6.98 5.38 4.46
C GLN A 14 7.54 4.21 3.68
N ALA A 15 8.38 3.42 4.34
CA ALA A 15 8.99 2.27 3.70
C ALA A 15 8.54 0.99 4.38
N ALA A 16 8.42 -0.05 3.59
CA ALA A 16 8.07 -1.38 4.11
C ALA A 16 8.77 -2.43 3.26
N ALA A 17 8.99 -3.60 3.85
CA ALA A 17 9.53 -4.74 3.13
C ALA A 17 8.40 -5.76 2.95
N VAL A 18 8.22 -6.22 1.72
CA VAL A 18 7.14 -7.16 1.41
C VAL A 18 7.72 -8.39 0.74
N ALA A 19 7.10 -9.54 0.98
CA ALA A 19 7.55 -10.80 0.40
C ALA A 19 7.30 -10.84 -1.11
N SER A 20 6.29 -10.12 -1.57
CA SER A 20 5.96 -10.07 -2.99
C SER A 20 5.15 -8.81 -3.26
N LEU A 21 5.01 -8.47 -4.55
CA LEU A 21 4.22 -7.30 -4.95
C LEU A 21 2.76 -7.67 -5.20
N ARG A 22 2.23 -8.55 -4.36
CA ARG A 22 0.82 -8.89 -4.43
C ARG A 22 0.03 -7.97 -3.52
N LEU A 23 -1.22 -7.74 -3.90
CA LEU A 23 -2.08 -6.80 -3.20
C LEU A 23 -2.19 -7.12 -1.71
N ASP A 24 -2.39 -8.39 -1.36
CA ASP A 24 -2.50 -8.80 0.04
C ASP A 24 -1.23 -8.50 0.83
N ALA A 25 -0.06 -8.77 0.24
CA ALA A 25 1.20 -8.54 0.93
C ALA A 25 1.45 -7.04 1.15
N VAL A 26 1.19 -6.25 0.13
CA VAL A 26 1.42 -4.81 0.21
C VAL A 26 0.43 -4.16 1.18
N LEU A 27 -0.84 -4.55 1.14
CA LEU A 27 -1.82 -4.03 2.09
C LEU A 27 -1.47 -4.39 3.53
N ALA A 28 -1.05 -5.63 3.77
CA ALA A 28 -0.66 -6.04 5.10
C ALA A 28 0.46 -5.14 5.64
N ALA A 29 1.44 -4.85 4.81
CA ALA A 29 2.56 -3.99 5.21
C ALA A 29 2.12 -2.55 5.43
N MET A 30 1.32 -2.00 4.52
CA MET A 30 0.89 -0.61 4.60
C MET A 30 -0.05 -0.36 5.79
N LEU A 31 -0.94 -1.30 6.06
CA LEU A 31 -1.96 -1.16 7.10
C LEU A 31 -1.52 -1.73 8.44
N HIS A 32 -0.37 -2.40 8.48
CA HIS A 32 0.14 -3.05 9.69
C HIS A 32 -0.84 -4.11 10.21
N ILE A 33 -1.35 -4.91 9.30
CA ILE A 33 -2.28 -6.00 9.62
C ILE A 33 -1.70 -7.31 9.09
N SER A 34 -2.30 -8.42 9.48
CA SER A 34 -1.86 -9.73 9.01
C SER A 34 -2.23 -9.93 7.53
N ARG A 35 -1.53 -10.88 6.88
CA ARG A 35 -1.86 -11.25 5.50
C ARG A 35 -3.29 -11.76 5.39
N GLY A 36 -3.72 -12.53 6.41
CA GLY A 36 -5.09 -13.02 6.43
C GLY A 36 -6.12 -11.91 6.46
N ASP A 37 -5.88 -10.90 7.30
CA ASP A 37 -6.77 -9.74 7.37
C ASP A 37 -6.77 -8.97 6.05
N ALA A 38 -5.61 -8.83 5.42
CA ALA A 38 -5.54 -8.15 4.14
C ALA A 38 -6.32 -8.90 3.06
N VAL A 39 -6.21 -10.23 3.04
CA VAL A 39 -6.98 -11.06 2.11
C VAL A 39 -8.48 -10.86 2.31
N GLN A 40 -8.92 -10.81 3.57
CA GLN A 40 -10.34 -10.60 3.86
C GLN A 40 -10.83 -9.24 3.38
N LEU A 41 -10.04 -8.19 3.56
CA LEU A 41 -10.39 -6.87 3.06
C LEU A 41 -10.58 -6.89 1.54
N VAL A 42 -9.65 -7.52 0.84
CA VAL A 42 -9.73 -7.59 -0.61
C VAL A 42 -10.95 -8.38 -1.05
N LYS A 43 -11.17 -9.54 -0.45
CA LYS A 43 -12.27 -10.42 -0.86
C LYS A 43 -13.64 -9.83 -0.55
N SER A 44 -13.72 -9.00 0.49
CA SER A 44 -14.99 -8.39 0.85
C SER A 44 -15.35 -7.16 0.00
N GLY A 45 -14.49 -6.82 -0.97
CA GLY A 45 -14.79 -5.72 -1.88
C GLY A 45 -14.51 -4.34 -1.31
N MET A 46 -13.73 -4.27 -0.23
CA MET A 46 -13.43 -2.99 0.41
C MET A 46 -12.22 -2.28 -0.17
N VAL A 47 -11.57 -2.89 -1.15
CA VAL A 47 -10.33 -2.35 -1.71
C VAL A 47 -10.53 -1.99 -3.17
N GLU A 48 -10.15 -0.75 -3.51
CA GLU A 48 -10.11 -0.32 -4.91
C GLU A 48 -8.66 0.00 -5.27
N VAL A 49 -8.24 -0.44 -6.43
CA VAL A 49 -6.94 -0.09 -6.99
C VAL A 49 -7.20 0.80 -8.19
N ASN A 50 -6.68 2.03 -8.12
CA ASN A 50 -6.90 3.03 -9.17
C ASN A 50 -8.39 3.22 -9.47
N HIS A 51 -9.20 3.27 -8.40
CA HIS A 51 -10.65 3.48 -8.44
C HIS A 51 -11.43 2.30 -9.01
N VAL A 52 -10.79 1.15 -9.18
CA VAL A 52 -11.45 -0.06 -9.65
C VAL A 52 -11.52 -1.06 -8.52
N SER A 53 -12.73 -1.53 -8.20
CA SER A 53 -12.92 -2.52 -7.15
C SER A 53 -12.16 -3.79 -7.51
N THR A 54 -11.32 -4.25 -6.60
CA THR A 54 -10.42 -5.37 -6.84
C THR A 54 -10.64 -6.40 -5.75
N VAL A 55 -11.03 -7.61 -6.14
CA VAL A 55 -11.32 -8.68 -5.19
C VAL A 55 -10.29 -9.81 -5.24
N SER A 56 -9.26 -9.67 -6.05
CA SER A 56 -8.21 -10.66 -6.15
C SER A 56 -7.05 -10.29 -5.22
N ALA A 57 -6.81 -11.10 -4.21
CA ALA A 57 -5.69 -10.89 -3.29
C ALA A 57 -4.35 -11.06 -3.98
N HIS A 58 -4.32 -11.75 -5.10
CA HIS A 58 -3.10 -11.99 -5.86
C HIS A 58 -2.84 -10.95 -6.93
N TYR A 59 -3.66 -9.91 -7.01
CA TYR A 59 -3.45 -8.82 -7.96
C TYR A 59 -2.04 -8.25 -7.78
N GLU A 60 -1.30 -8.15 -8.87
CA GLU A 60 0.05 -7.59 -8.81
C GLU A 60 -0.01 -6.08 -8.82
N VAL A 61 0.66 -5.46 -7.86
CA VAL A 61 0.65 -4.00 -7.73
C VAL A 61 1.90 -3.41 -8.38
N PHE A 62 1.77 -2.18 -8.83
CA PHE A 62 2.84 -1.47 -9.53
C PHE A 62 3.05 -0.11 -8.91
N GLU A 63 4.19 0.46 -9.25
CA GLU A 63 4.53 1.82 -8.83
C GLU A 63 3.44 2.79 -9.29
N ASN A 64 3.08 3.72 -8.43
CA ASN A 64 2.04 4.73 -8.64
C ASN A 64 0.61 4.22 -8.53
N ASP A 65 0.40 2.96 -8.18
CA ASP A 65 -0.94 2.47 -7.91
C ASP A 65 -1.51 3.15 -6.66
N VAL A 66 -2.78 3.52 -6.74
CA VAL A 66 -3.50 4.16 -5.63
C VAL A 66 -4.48 3.14 -5.07
N PHE A 67 -4.44 2.99 -3.76
CA PHE A 67 -5.29 2.02 -3.06
C PHE A 67 -6.27 2.77 -2.18
N SER A 68 -7.56 2.54 -2.38
CA SER A 68 -8.60 3.07 -1.51
C SER A 68 -9.18 1.93 -0.70
N ILE A 69 -9.08 2.02 0.61
CA ILE A 69 -9.56 0.95 1.49
C ILE A 69 -10.66 1.51 2.36
N ARG A 70 -11.86 0.96 2.21
CA ARG A 70 -13.02 1.44 2.95
C ARG A 70 -12.77 1.35 4.45
N GLY A 71 -12.96 2.46 5.13
CA GLY A 71 -12.77 2.52 6.58
C GLY A 71 -11.33 2.66 7.04
N ARG A 72 -10.37 2.67 6.13
CA ARG A 72 -8.96 2.78 6.50
C ARG A 72 -8.20 3.87 5.77
N GLY A 73 -8.80 4.46 4.74
CA GLY A 73 -8.18 5.57 4.06
C GLY A 73 -7.62 5.20 2.69
N LYS A 74 -6.76 6.06 2.22
CA LYS A 74 -6.25 5.98 0.86
C LYS A 74 -4.73 6.05 0.89
N TYR A 75 -4.09 5.20 0.09
CA TYR A 75 -2.64 5.08 0.04
C TYR A 75 -2.18 5.07 -1.41
N LYS A 76 -0.93 5.46 -1.61
CA LYS A 76 -0.32 5.38 -2.94
C LYS A 76 1.04 4.72 -2.82
N LEU A 77 1.32 3.76 -3.70
CA LEU A 77 2.62 3.12 -3.80
C LEU A 77 3.54 4.03 -4.60
N CYS A 78 4.50 4.65 -3.93
CA CYS A 78 5.35 5.66 -4.56
C CYS A 78 6.53 5.06 -5.29
N GLY A 79 7.04 3.94 -4.81
CA GLY A 79 8.20 3.34 -5.44
C GLY A 79 8.40 1.90 -5.04
N VAL A 80 9.10 1.18 -5.90
CA VAL A 80 9.47 -0.21 -5.67
C VAL A 80 10.99 -0.28 -5.77
N GLY A 81 11.63 -0.65 -4.66
CA GLY A 81 13.07 -0.72 -4.58
C GLY A 81 13.61 -2.09 -4.92
N ALA A 82 14.90 -2.27 -4.67
CA ALA A 82 15.58 -3.52 -4.95
C ALA A 82 15.18 -4.59 -3.94
N LYS A 83 15.32 -5.83 -4.33
CA LYS A 83 15.14 -6.95 -3.42
C LYS A 83 16.27 -7.00 -2.41
N SER A 84 15.92 -7.32 -1.17
CA SER A 84 16.90 -7.56 -0.14
C SER A 84 17.49 -8.97 -0.32
N ARG A 85 18.53 -9.26 0.46
CA ARG A 85 19.17 -10.58 0.43
C ARG A 85 18.21 -11.70 0.79
N LYS A 86 17.17 -11.39 1.56
CA LYS A 86 16.21 -12.40 1.99
C LYS A 86 15.04 -12.54 1.03
N GLY A 87 15.15 -11.94 -0.15
CA GLY A 87 14.11 -12.05 -1.15
C GLY A 87 12.92 -11.13 -0.93
N ARG A 88 13.02 -10.20 0.01
CA ARG A 88 11.97 -9.21 0.23
C ARG A 88 12.19 -8.00 -0.64
N THR A 89 11.11 -7.40 -1.09
CA THR A 89 11.15 -6.20 -1.90
C THR A 89 10.80 -5.00 -1.03
N PHE A 90 11.63 -3.97 -1.09
CA PHE A 90 11.34 -2.72 -0.38
C PHE A 90 10.41 -1.86 -1.22
N VAL A 91 9.39 -1.31 -0.58
CA VAL A 91 8.45 -0.41 -1.24
C VAL A 91 8.35 0.87 -0.43
N SER A 92 8.03 1.97 -1.10
CA SER A 92 7.72 3.22 -0.43
C SER A 92 6.30 3.61 -0.76
N TYR A 93 5.61 4.19 0.20
CA TYR A 93 4.21 4.54 0.02
C TYR A 93 3.87 5.77 0.86
N ILE A 94 2.76 6.42 0.50
CA ILE A 94 2.23 7.54 1.27
C ILE A 94 0.78 7.25 1.62
N GLU A 95 0.35 7.84 2.72
CA GLU A 95 -1.06 7.82 3.13
C GLU A 95 -1.62 9.21 2.89
N TYR A 96 -2.74 9.27 2.20
CA TYR A 96 -3.43 10.54 1.95
C TYR A 96 -4.16 11.05 3.17
#